data_1a342286265e52b7ff0bc4a7160351a3
#
_entry.id   1a342286265e52b7ff0bc4a7160351a3
#
_cell.length_a   1.000
_cell.length_b   1.000
_cell.length_c   1.000
_cell.angle_alpha   90.00
_cell.angle_beta   90.00
_cell.angle_gamma   90.00
#
_symmetry.space_group_name_H-M   'P 1'
#
loop_
_entity.id
_entity.type
_entity.pdbx_description
1 polymer ?
#
loop_
_entity_poly.entity_id
_entity_poly.type
_entity_poly.pdbx_seq_one_letter_code
_entity_poly.pdbx_strand_id
1 'polypeptide(L)'
;MKDSIVILTGGGPAPGINTVVGTIAKTFLSKGYRVIGLHGGYSAIFSKEPRYTEMDFFLADSIFNRGGSYLMMSRYKPTQEDFDKNFNETFFKENNIKLLVTVGGDDTASTANRIAKFLKSKNYPIQNIHVPKTIDNDLPLPNNQPTFGYNSAKSEGTRVATTVYEDARTSGTWYLISAMGRSA
;
A
#
# COMPACT_ATOMS: atom_id res chain seq x y z
N MET A 1 26.28 2.01 -8.66
CA MET A 1 24.98 1.28 -8.56
C MET A 1 23.87 2.29 -8.75
N LYS A 2 22.81 1.99 -9.52
CA LYS A 2 21.65 2.90 -9.68
C LYS A 2 20.98 3.14 -8.34
N ASP A 3 20.50 4.37 -8.12
CA ASP A 3 19.64 4.66 -6.97
C ASP A 3 18.31 3.92 -7.13
N SER A 4 17.84 3.34 -6.03
CA SER A 4 16.61 2.53 -6.00
C SER A 4 15.55 3.19 -5.15
N ILE A 5 14.30 3.01 -5.55
CA ILE A 5 13.15 3.26 -4.70
C ILE A 5 12.45 1.95 -4.35
N VAL A 6 11.86 1.91 -3.19
CA VAL A 6 11.02 0.79 -2.74
C VAL A 6 9.58 1.25 -2.62
N ILE A 7 8.67 0.45 -3.16
CA ILE A 7 7.22 0.65 -3.01
C ILE A 7 6.67 -0.51 -2.17
N LEU A 8 5.87 -0.20 -1.18
CA LEU A 8 5.09 -1.20 -0.44
C LEU A 8 3.66 -0.71 -0.15
N THR A 9 2.78 -1.66 0.08
CA THR A 9 1.38 -1.42 0.40
C THR A 9 1.05 -2.01 1.77
N GLY A 10 0.41 -1.22 2.63
CA GLY A 10 0.07 -1.63 4.00
C GLY A 10 -1.42 -1.48 4.32
N GLY A 11 -1.87 -2.19 5.36
CA GLY A 11 -3.25 -2.16 5.80
C GLY A 11 -4.16 -3.11 5.02
N GLY A 12 -5.41 -2.72 4.80
CA GLY A 12 -6.39 -3.47 4.03
C GLY A 12 -6.48 -3.01 2.57
N PRO A 13 -7.06 -3.82 1.67
CA PRO A 13 -7.23 -3.46 0.27
C PRO A 13 -8.19 -2.28 0.08
N ALA A 14 -7.99 -1.57 -1.03
CA ALA A 14 -8.92 -0.55 -1.53
C ALA A 14 -8.83 -0.48 -3.06
N PRO A 15 -9.89 -0.05 -3.74
CA PRO A 15 -9.81 0.22 -5.18
C PRO A 15 -8.72 1.25 -5.50
N GLY A 16 -7.96 1.02 -6.59
CA GLY A 16 -6.94 1.95 -7.08
C GLY A 16 -5.51 1.70 -6.59
N ILE A 17 -5.25 0.74 -5.71
CA ILE A 17 -3.89 0.45 -5.20
C ILE A 17 -2.92 0.13 -6.34
N ASN A 18 -3.27 -0.77 -7.24
CA ASN A 18 -2.41 -1.13 -8.36
C ASN A 18 -2.18 0.03 -9.34
N THR A 19 -3.19 0.86 -9.55
CA THR A 19 -3.06 2.10 -10.35
C THR A 19 -2.02 3.05 -9.73
N VAL A 20 -2.08 3.25 -8.42
CA VAL A 20 -1.10 4.07 -7.68
C VAL A 20 0.30 3.45 -7.76
N VAL A 21 0.44 2.16 -7.49
CA VAL A 21 1.73 1.45 -7.58
C VAL A 21 2.30 1.54 -9.00
N GLY A 22 1.50 1.28 -10.02
CA GLY A 22 1.92 1.38 -11.43
C GLY A 22 2.33 2.80 -11.81
N THR A 23 1.59 3.82 -11.38
CA THR A 23 1.93 5.24 -11.63
C THR A 23 3.25 5.62 -10.98
N ILE A 24 3.45 5.25 -9.71
CA ILE A 24 4.71 5.49 -8.99
C ILE A 24 5.86 4.80 -9.72
N ALA A 25 5.70 3.52 -10.05
CA ALA A 25 6.73 2.75 -10.75
C ALA A 25 7.12 3.41 -12.08
N LYS A 26 6.15 3.73 -12.94
CA LYS A 26 6.40 4.39 -14.24
C LYS A 26 7.09 5.74 -14.07
N THR A 27 6.67 6.54 -13.10
CA THR A 27 7.24 7.86 -12.82
C THR A 27 8.73 7.76 -12.46
N PHE A 28 9.11 6.83 -11.60
CA PHE A 28 10.50 6.69 -11.19
C PHE A 28 11.36 5.95 -12.22
N LEU A 29 10.80 4.96 -12.91
CA LEU A 29 11.48 4.31 -14.04
C LEU A 29 11.84 5.31 -15.14
N SER A 30 10.93 6.22 -15.50
CA SER A 30 11.18 7.27 -16.50
C SER A 30 12.28 8.25 -16.09
N LYS A 31 12.53 8.38 -14.79
CA LYS A 31 13.64 9.19 -14.23
C LYS A 31 14.95 8.40 -14.07
N GLY A 32 14.97 7.15 -14.52
CA GLY A 32 16.15 6.30 -14.48
C GLY A 32 16.42 5.57 -13.15
N TYR A 33 15.51 5.62 -12.18
CA TYR A 33 15.62 4.86 -10.94
C TYR A 33 15.37 3.36 -11.18
N ARG A 34 15.95 2.52 -10.32
CA ARG A 34 15.53 1.14 -10.15
C ARG A 34 14.33 1.13 -9.20
N VAL A 35 13.27 0.43 -9.56
CA VAL A 35 12.03 0.39 -8.76
C VAL A 35 11.79 -1.02 -8.25
N ILE A 36 11.66 -1.15 -6.94
CA ILE A 36 11.48 -2.41 -6.22
C ILE A 36 10.10 -2.41 -5.56
N GLY A 37 9.26 -3.37 -5.91
CA GLY A 37 7.98 -3.62 -5.24
C GLY A 37 8.15 -4.68 -4.16
N LEU A 38 7.96 -4.33 -2.89
CA LEU A 38 8.00 -5.26 -1.75
C LEU A 38 6.67 -5.97 -1.55
N HIS A 39 6.70 -7.29 -1.46
CA HIS A 39 5.51 -8.11 -1.23
C HIS A 39 5.19 -8.28 0.26
N GLY A 40 3.91 -8.12 0.62
CA GLY A 40 3.45 -8.33 1.98
C GLY A 40 3.72 -7.16 2.95
N GLY A 41 3.90 -5.96 2.41
CA GLY A 41 4.02 -4.75 3.21
C GLY A 41 5.28 -4.75 4.10
N TYR A 42 5.14 -4.24 5.32
CA TYR A 42 6.28 -4.10 6.23
C TYR A 42 6.88 -5.43 6.70
N SER A 43 6.12 -6.53 6.72
CA SER A 43 6.66 -7.82 7.14
C SER A 43 7.89 -8.25 6.31
N ALA A 44 7.98 -7.83 5.06
CA ALA A 44 9.13 -8.10 4.20
C ALA A 44 10.41 -7.41 4.70
N ILE A 45 10.30 -6.18 5.22
CA ILE A 45 11.47 -5.42 5.72
C ILE A 45 12.06 -6.06 6.99
N PHE A 46 11.23 -6.77 7.75
CA PHE A 46 11.62 -7.46 8.99
C PHE A 46 11.85 -8.96 8.78
N SER A 47 11.97 -9.38 7.53
CA SER A 47 12.33 -10.74 7.13
C SER A 47 13.82 -10.82 6.76
N LYS A 48 14.46 -11.96 7.03
CA LYS A 48 15.82 -12.24 6.57
C LYS A 48 15.90 -12.27 5.04
N GLU A 49 14.84 -12.77 4.40
CA GLU A 49 14.75 -12.88 2.95
C GLU A 49 13.51 -12.09 2.46
N PRO A 50 13.65 -10.79 2.18
CA PRO A 50 12.56 -9.97 1.68
C PRO A 50 12.10 -10.46 0.31
N ARG A 51 10.82 -10.78 0.19
CA ARG A 51 10.23 -11.08 -1.11
C ARG A 51 9.93 -9.78 -1.85
N TYR A 52 10.50 -9.61 -3.03
CA TYR A 52 10.29 -8.42 -3.85
C TYR A 52 10.27 -8.75 -5.34
N THR A 53 9.79 -7.81 -6.13
CA THR A 53 9.81 -7.83 -7.60
C THR A 53 10.45 -6.55 -8.11
N GLU A 54 11.36 -6.64 -9.06
CA GLU A 54 11.79 -5.47 -9.82
C GLU A 54 10.67 -5.06 -10.78
N MET A 55 10.24 -3.82 -10.64
CA MET A 55 9.20 -3.26 -11.47
C MET A 55 9.81 -2.76 -12.78
N ASP A 56 9.15 -3.06 -13.88
CA ASP A 56 9.41 -2.48 -15.19
C ASP A 56 8.14 -1.82 -15.75
N PHE A 57 8.22 -1.21 -16.93
CA PHE A 57 7.07 -0.56 -17.55
C PHE A 57 5.98 -1.56 -17.93
N PHE A 58 6.37 -2.75 -18.40
CA PHE A 58 5.41 -3.78 -18.79
C PHE A 58 4.59 -4.27 -17.59
N LEU A 59 5.26 -4.59 -16.48
CA LEU A 59 4.59 -5.00 -15.25
C LEU A 59 3.69 -3.87 -14.71
N ALA A 60 4.21 -2.64 -14.66
CA ALA A 60 3.45 -1.48 -14.20
C ALA A 60 2.15 -1.27 -15.02
N ASP A 61 2.22 -1.42 -16.34
CA ASP A 61 1.04 -1.36 -17.22
C ASP A 61 0.11 -2.55 -17.02
N SER A 62 0.65 -3.74 -16.85
CA SER A 62 -0.14 -4.97 -16.68
C SER A 62 -1.01 -4.97 -15.42
N ILE A 63 -0.58 -4.30 -14.36
CA ILE A 63 -1.31 -4.21 -13.08
C ILE A 63 -2.21 -2.97 -12.98
N PHE A 64 -1.98 -1.95 -13.80
CA PHE A 64 -2.55 -0.61 -13.66
C PHE A 64 -4.08 -0.58 -13.51
N ASN A 65 -4.79 -1.38 -14.30
CA ASN A 65 -6.26 -1.46 -14.31
C ASN A 65 -6.79 -2.70 -13.57
N ARG A 66 -5.96 -3.37 -12.77
CA ARG A 66 -6.38 -4.54 -12.00
C ARG A 66 -6.77 -4.16 -10.58
N GLY A 67 -7.85 -4.72 -10.07
CA GLY A 67 -8.23 -4.63 -8.66
C GLY A 67 -7.23 -5.34 -7.74
N GLY A 68 -7.37 -5.10 -6.44
CA GLY A 68 -6.51 -5.69 -5.41
C GLY A 68 -5.14 -4.99 -5.29
N SER A 69 -4.18 -5.72 -4.75
CA SER A 69 -2.79 -5.27 -4.63
C SER A 69 -1.83 -6.34 -5.15
N TYR A 70 -1.14 -6.05 -6.23
CA TYR A 70 -0.11 -6.93 -6.80
C TYR A 70 1.01 -7.22 -5.79
N LEU A 71 1.40 -6.21 -5.02
CA LEU A 71 2.44 -6.32 -3.99
C LEU A 71 1.96 -7.01 -2.72
N MET A 72 0.72 -7.51 -2.68
CA MET A 72 0.09 -8.01 -1.47
C MET A 72 0.04 -6.93 -0.38
N MET A 73 -0.54 -7.24 0.76
CA MET A 73 -0.67 -6.29 1.86
C MET A 73 -0.57 -7.02 3.18
N SER A 74 -0.13 -6.31 4.22
CA SER A 74 -0.20 -6.81 5.59
C SER A 74 -0.56 -5.70 6.56
N ARG A 75 -1.08 -6.11 7.72
CA ARG A 75 -1.33 -5.24 8.87
C ARG A 75 -0.21 -5.38 9.91
N TYR A 76 0.95 -5.86 9.50
CA TYR A 76 2.10 -6.00 10.38
C TYR A 76 2.54 -4.63 10.91
N LYS A 77 2.59 -4.53 12.23
CA LYS A 77 3.04 -3.34 12.96
C LYS A 77 4.32 -3.71 13.71
N PRO A 78 5.50 -3.29 13.25
CA PRO A 78 6.75 -3.65 13.90
C PRO A 78 6.82 -3.04 15.31
N THR A 79 7.22 -3.85 16.26
CA THR A 79 7.54 -3.45 17.63
C THR A 79 8.93 -2.82 17.70
N GLN A 80 9.34 -2.32 18.86
CA GLN A 80 10.73 -1.86 19.04
C GLN A 80 11.70 -3.05 18.96
N GLU A 81 11.32 -4.18 19.51
CA GLU A 81 12.13 -5.40 19.44
C GLU A 81 12.36 -5.86 18.00
N ASP A 82 11.37 -5.71 17.12
CA ASP A 82 11.54 -6.01 15.70
C ASP A 82 12.60 -5.11 15.06
N PHE A 83 12.60 -3.81 15.36
CA PHE A 83 13.64 -2.90 14.87
C PHE A 83 15.02 -3.30 15.37
N ASP A 84 15.15 -3.73 16.62
CA ASP A 84 16.43 -4.05 17.23
C ASP A 84 16.99 -5.40 16.73
N LYS A 85 16.14 -6.38 16.42
CA LYS A 85 16.54 -7.76 16.11
C LYS A 85 16.30 -8.20 14.66
N ASN A 86 15.23 -7.71 14.03
CA ASN A 86 14.70 -8.28 12.78
C ASN A 86 14.79 -7.34 11.59
N PHE A 87 15.13 -6.05 11.81
CA PHE A 87 15.19 -5.08 10.72
C PHE A 87 16.30 -5.41 9.73
N ASN A 88 15.95 -5.60 8.46
CA ASN A 88 16.89 -5.97 7.41
C ASN A 88 17.59 -4.73 6.81
N GLU A 89 18.57 -4.20 7.53
CA GLU A 89 19.37 -3.06 7.09
C GLU A 89 20.19 -3.38 5.82
N THR A 90 20.64 -4.61 5.69
CA THR A 90 21.41 -5.11 4.55
C THR A 90 20.64 -4.96 3.25
N PHE A 91 19.34 -5.28 3.26
CA PHE A 91 18.47 -5.11 2.10
C PHE A 91 18.49 -3.67 1.57
N PHE A 92 18.44 -2.68 2.46
CA PHE A 92 18.47 -1.27 2.06
C PHE A 92 19.80 -0.85 1.44
N LYS A 93 20.90 -1.30 2.04
CA LYS A 93 22.26 -0.96 1.60
C LYS A 93 22.63 -1.63 0.28
N GLU A 94 22.42 -2.94 0.18
CA GLU A 94 22.76 -3.72 -1.03
C GLU A 94 21.92 -3.31 -2.24
N ASN A 95 20.69 -2.86 -2.04
CA ASN A 95 19.84 -2.36 -3.12
C ASN A 95 19.97 -0.84 -3.35
N ASN A 96 20.87 -0.16 -2.64
CA ASN A 96 21.06 1.30 -2.74
C ASN A 96 19.74 2.09 -2.68
N ILE A 97 18.89 1.76 -1.70
CA ILE A 97 17.56 2.36 -1.55
C ILE A 97 17.70 3.78 -1.00
N LYS A 98 17.13 4.76 -1.72
CA LYS A 98 17.13 6.19 -1.35
C LYS A 98 15.77 6.70 -0.93
N LEU A 99 14.70 6.02 -1.37
CA LEU A 99 13.33 6.44 -1.12
C LEU A 99 12.46 5.22 -0.80
N LEU A 100 11.69 5.35 0.26
CA LEU A 100 10.60 4.44 0.61
C LEU A 100 9.27 5.10 0.28
N VAL A 101 8.51 4.52 -0.65
CA VAL A 101 7.15 4.95 -0.98
C VAL A 101 6.17 3.96 -0.39
N THR A 102 5.26 4.44 0.42
CA THR A 102 4.27 3.60 1.10
C THR A 102 2.85 4.02 0.72
N VAL A 103 1.98 3.05 0.53
CA VAL A 103 0.57 3.25 0.21
C VAL A 103 -0.27 2.60 1.30
N GLY A 104 -1.05 3.35 2.05
CA GLY A 104 -1.83 2.79 3.15
C GLY A 104 -2.48 3.81 4.06
N GLY A 105 -2.96 3.37 5.20
CA GLY A 105 -3.55 4.22 6.24
C GLY A 105 -2.48 4.85 7.13
N ASP A 106 -2.95 5.46 8.22
CA ASP A 106 -2.15 6.19 9.20
C ASP A 106 -1.06 5.34 9.89
N ASP A 107 -1.38 4.12 10.28
CA ASP A 107 -0.40 3.17 10.80
C ASP A 107 0.74 2.91 9.82
N THR A 108 0.44 2.87 8.52
CA THR A 108 1.44 2.70 7.46
C THR A 108 2.34 3.93 7.38
N ALA A 109 1.77 5.13 7.45
CA ALA A 109 2.52 6.39 7.46
C ALA A 109 3.44 6.49 8.69
N SER A 110 2.90 6.19 9.86
CA SER A 110 3.65 6.20 11.12
C SER A 110 4.85 5.26 11.08
N THR A 111 4.66 4.04 10.58
CA THR A 111 5.73 3.04 10.44
C THR A 111 6.80 3.49 9.44
N ALA A 112 6.43 4.11 8.32
CA ALA A 112 7.37 4.66 7.36
C ALA A 112 8.31 5.70 8.00
N ASN A 113 7.75 6.58 8.81
CA ASN A 113 8.53 7.58 9.55
C ASN A 113 9.48 6.95 10.57
N ARG A 114 9.03 5.90 11.29
CA ARG A 114 9.90 5.14 12.21
C ARG A 114 11.09 4.51 11.48
N ILE A 115 10.85 3.89 10.31
CA ILE A 115 11.90 3.29 9.49
C ILE A 115 12.92 4.35 9.03
N ALA A 116 12.45 5.49 8.53
CA ALA A 116 13.35 6.57 8.09
C ALA A 116 14.21 7.10 9.25
N LYS A 117 13.63 7.29 10.44
CA LYS A 117 14.35 7.69 11.65
C LYS A 117 15.37 6.63 12.08
N PHE A 118 14.99 5.36 12.06
CA PHE A 118 15.88 4.24 12.41
C PHE A 118 17.07 4.16 11.46
N LEU A 119 16.86 4.21 10.14
CA LEU A 119 17.94 4.19 9.16
C LEU A 119 18.86 5.41 9.29
N LYS A 120 18.28 6.59 9.59
CA LYS A 120 19.09 7.79 9.87
C LYS A 120 20.00 7.59 11.07
N SER A 121 19.55 6.94 12.15
CA SER A 121 20.38 6.62 13.33
C SER A 121 21.50 5.61 13.03
N LYS A 122 21.34 4.83 11.96
CA LYS A 122 22.36 3.88 11.44
C LYS A 122 23.25 4.50 10.36
N ASN A 123 23.29 5.82 10.23
CA ASN A 123 24.03 6.56 9.19
C ASN A 123 23.65 6.18 7.75
N TYR A 124 22.42 5.75 7.53
CA TYR A 124 21.87 5.46 6.21
C TYR A 124 20.53 6.21 6.01
N PRO A 125 20.56 7.54 5.83
CA PRO A 125 19.34 8.32 5.70
C PRO A 125 18.64 8.02 4.36
N ILE A 126 17.35 7.74 4.43
CA ILE A 126 16.47 7.64 3.27
C ILE A 126 15.35 8.69 3.37
N GLN A 127 14.78 9.03 2.22
CA GLN A 127 13.52 9.78 2.18
C GLN A 127 12.33 8.83 2.30
N ASN A 128 11.19 9.34 2.74
CA ASN A 128 9.93 8.61 2.64
C ASN A 128 8.82 9.49 2.05
N ILE A 129 7.95 8.87 1.27
CA ILE A 129 6.71 9.47 0.76
C ILE A 129 5.58 8.51 1.12
N HIS A 130 4.50 9.06 1.66
CA HIS A 130 3.31 8.29 1.96
C HIS A 130 2.13 8.73 1.09
N VAL A 131 1.46 7.74 0.47
CA VAL A 131 0.22 7.95 -0.26
C VAL A 131 -0.93 7.45 0.61
N PRO A 132 -1.75 8.36 1.14
CA PRO A 132 -2.84 8.00 2.03
C PRO A 132 -3.94 7.24 1.31
N LYS A 133 -4.30 6.08 1.85
CA LYS A 133 -5.30 5.17 1.33
C LYS A 133 -6.16 4.62 2.46
N THR A 134 -7.47 4.82 2.39
CA THR A 134 -8.44 4.14 3.25
C THR A 134 -9.82 4.15 2.58
N ILE A 135 -10.61 3.09 2.79
CA ILE A 135 -12.02 3.05 2.40
C ILE A 135 -12.93 3.66 3.48
N ASP A 136 -12.39 3.90 4.66
CA ASP A 136 -13.13 4.47 5.79
C ASP A 136 -13.27 6.00 5.71
N ASN A 137 -12.50 6.64 4.84
CA ASN A 137 -12.43 8.10 4.67
C ASN A 137 -12.13 8.85 5.99
N ASP A 138 -11.29 8.26 6.81
CA ASP A 138 -10.97 8.70 8.17
C ASP A 138 -9.63 9.43 8.30
N LEU A 139 -9.01 9.82 7.18
CA LEU A 139 -7.77 10.59 7.14
C LEU A 139 -8.05 12.07 6.82
N PRO A 140 -7.48 13.01 7.58
CA PRO A 140 -7.67 14.44 7.33
C PRO A 140 -6.84 14.91 6.14
N LEU A 141 -7.39 14.80 4.93
CA LEU A 141 -6.75 15.30 3.73
C LEU A 141 -7.05 16.81 3.51
N PRO A 142 -6.15 17.54 2.82
CA PRO A 142 -6.40 18.94 2.47
C PRO A 142 -7.73 19.11 1.73
N ASN A 143 -8.43 20.21 2.02
CA ASN A 143 -9.71 20.57 1.41
C ASN A 143 -10.82 19.51 1.60
N ASN A 144 -10.75 18.70 2.66
CA ASN A 144 -11.70 17.61 2.92
C ASN A 144 -11.86 16.63 1.75
N GLN A 145 -10.80 16.46 0.95
CA GLN A 145 -10.81 15.49 -0.14
C GLN A 145 -10.95 14.08 0.40
N PRO A 146 -11.81 13.25 -0.19
CA PRO A 146 -11.89 11.84 0.20
C PRO A 146 -10.59 11.11 -0.17
N THR A 147 -10.21 10.15 0.65
CA THR A 147 -9.09 9.26 0.34
C THR A 147 -9.40 8.41 -0.89
N PHE A 148 -8.38 8.12 -1.71
CA PHE A 148 -8.62 7.28 -2.87
C PHE A 148 -9.11 5.88 -2.45
N GLY A 149 -10.00 5.32 -3.25
CA GLY A 149 -10.65 4.04 -2.96
C GLY A 149 -11.99 4.17 -2.23
N TYR A 150 -12.22 5.24 -1.44
CA TYR A 150 -13.48 5.43 -0.73
C TYR A 150 -14.69 5.54 -1.66
N ASN A 151 -14.67 6.50 -2.60
CA ASN A 151 -15.80 6.71 -3.51
C ASN A 151 -16.06 5.48 -4.40
N SER A 152 -15.01 4.82 -4.88
CA SER A 152 -15.14 3.60 -5.67
C SER A 152 -15.74 2.44 -4.86
N ALA A 153 -15.29 2.26 -3.61
CA ALA A 153 -15.84 1.23 -2.72
C ALA A 153 -17.29 1.50 -2.38
N LYS A 154 -17.66 2.76 -2.09
CA LYS A 154 -19.04 3.20 -1.83
C LYS A 154 -19.94 2.95 -3.04
N SER A 155 -19.51 3.36 -4.23
CA SER A 155 -20.29 3.21 -5.46
C SER A 155 -20.52 1.73 -5.80
N GLU A 156 -19.47 0.91 -5.74
CA GLU A 156 -19.58 -0.52 -6.03
C GLU A 156 -20.37 -1.26 -4.96
N GLY A 157 -20.19 -0.94 -3.70
CA GLY A 157 -20.99 -1.50 -2.60
C GLY A 157 -22.50 -1.19 -2.76
N THR A 158 -22.82 0.04 -3.14
CA THR A 158 -24.20 0.44 -3.44
C THR A 158 -24.77 -0.37 -4.62
N ARG A 159 -24.00 -0.52 -5.70
CA ARG A 159 -24.43 -1.28 -6.88
C ARG A 159 -24.74 -2.73 -6.51
N VAL A 160 -23.83 -3.39 -5.77
CA VAL A 160 -24.02 -4.77 -5.33
C VAL A 160 -25.23 -4.91 -4.40
N ALA A 161 -25.35 -4.00 -3.41
CA ALA A 161 -26.50 -4.02 -2.48
C ALA A 161 -27.83 -3.84 -3.20
N THR A 162 -27.91 -2.93 -4.17
CA THR A 162 -29.13 -2.73 -4.99
C THR A 162 -29.47 -3.99 -5.79
N THR A 163 -28.47 -4.63 -6.41
CA THR A 163 -28.71 -5.88 -7.16
C THR A 163 -29.26 -6.98 -6.26
N VAL A 164 -28.65 -7.18 -5.08
CA VAL A 164 -29.11 -8.20 -4.11
C VAL A 164 -30.51 -7.85 -3.56
N TYR A 165 -30.80 -6.56 -3.34
CA TYR A 165 -32.12 -6.11 -2.92
C TYR A 165 -33.20 -6.49 -3.93
N GLU A 166 -32.98 -6.27 -5.23
CA GLU A 166 -33.95 -6.62 -6.27
C GLU A 166 -34.16 -8.15 -6.37
N ASP A 167 -33.11 -8.93 -6.20
CA ASP A 167 -33.22 -10.39 -6.14
C ASP A 167 -34.01 -10.85 -4.91
N ALA A 168 -33.71 -10.30 -3.73
CA ALA A 168 -34.44 -10.59 -2.49
C ALA A 168 -35.92 -10.25 -2.61
N ARG A 169 -36.25 -9.08 -3.17
CA ARG A 169 -37.61 -8.61 -3.38
C ARG A 169 -38.39 -9.52 -4.34
N THR A 170 -37.72 -10.05 -5.34
CA THR A 170 -38.36 -10.91 -6.37
C THR A 170 -38.53 -12.34 -5.88
N SER A 171 -37.53 -12.90 -5.20
CA SER A 171 -37.53 -14.31 -4.74
C SER A 171 -38.18 -14.51 -3.37
N GLY A 172 -38.39 -13.44 -2.61
CA GLY A 172 -38.81 -13.53 -1.20
C GLY A 172 -37.72 -14.09 -0.27
N THR A 173 -36.49 -14.13 -0.72
CA THR A 173 -35.35 -14.66 0.04
C THR A 173 -34.72 -13.57 0.89
N TRP A 174 -34.22 -13.96 2.05
CA TRP A 174 -33.47 -13.06 2.93
C TRP A 174 -31.97 -13.12 2.61
N TYR A 175 -31.34 -11.95 2.53
CA TYR A 175 -29.90 -11.81 2.33
C TYR A 175 -29.30 -10.97 3.45
N LEU A 176 -28.15 -11.37 3.93
CA LEU A 176 -27.31 -10.59 4.83
C LEU A 176 -26.13 -10.03 4.05
N ILE A 177 -26.02 -8.71 3.96
CA ILE A 177 -24.88 -8.02 3.33
C ILE A 177 -24.01 -7.45 4.44
N SER A 178 -22.72 -7.83 4.45
CA SER A 178 -21.72 -7.27 5.35
C SER A 178 -20.76 -6.40 4.56
N ALA A 179 -20.65 -5.13 4.95
CA ALA A 179 -19.67 -4.19 4.40
C ALA A 179 -18.65 -3.84 5.46
N MET A 180 -17.37 -3.75 5.06
CA MET A 180 -16.31 -3.32 5.96
C MET A 180 -16.25 -1.79 6.00
N GLY A 181 -16.15 -1.22 7.19
CA GLY A 181 -16.00 0.20 7.44
C GLY A 181 -15.80 0.47 8.93
N ARG A 182 -15.21 1.62 9.28
CA ARG A 182 -14.97 2.00 10.67
C ARG A 182 -16.13 2.81 11.25
N SER A 183 -16.78 3.60 10.45
CA SER A 183 -17.93 4.41 10.82
C SER A 183 -19.01 4.29 9.73
N ALA A 184 -20.23 4.18 10.17
CA ALA A 184 -21.38 4.16 9.28
C ALA A 184 -21.72 5.58 8.80
#